data_d78dd6c9b77abe107e9f26297ca9281a
#
_entry.id   d78dd6c9b77abe107e9f26297ca9281a
#
_cell.length_a   1.000
_cell.length_b   1.000
_cell.length_c   1.000
_cell.angle_alpha   90.00
_cell.angle_beta   90.00
_cell.angle_gamma   90.00
#
_symmetry.space_group_name_H-M   'P 1'
#
loop_
_entity.id
_entity.type
_entity.pdbx_description
1 polymer ?
#
loop_
_entity_poly.entity_id
_entity_poly.type
_entity_poly.pdbx_seq_one_letter_code
_entity_poly.pdbx_strand_id
1 'polypeptide(L)'
;MAIVNINISILNPPKPSQLLKSGAMISQGGTTLTPGKYQLLTGSSDLSDYLKTVATTSIAWATGVVTVTLASPHGLTIGDDVLVAISGVAPSAYNGSVMATITSTTEFTYSLTTNPGAVTTQGNVIPPASLEINQMNTVFWAQGTRRAVYVLELGAGNSADGVSALSDFIAEDVSLGNTYQTFFSYLAPREWDTEPTFKTLVNNYTSPEYLVKFFVTTTITTYTAWVNAAYPNVYAGVEAPAVVGIEFSMASHFQSSLVNDPGSSNMVPPMAYRFLYGVTEYPPAGNGTLLKTLKANNINYVGDSAEGGLSNKMIVAGHMLDGKPFNYWYSVAWCAINLELDLANEVINGSNTTINPLYYDQDGIDRLQKRGLKTLRSGISYGLILGQVISTKLDQTTFNENFNEGDYSGSAVINAVPFSSYTSLNESAYADGEYGGLNAVMTPKRGFESITFNLNVTNFVG
;
A
#
# COMPACT_ATOMS: atom_id res chain seq x y z
N MET A 1 -22.88 13.98 -31.07
CA MET A 1 -23.49 13.68 -29.76
C MET A 1 -22.99 12.31 -29.37
N ALA A 2 -22.12 12.21 -28.36
CA ALA A 2 -21.64 10.90 -27.91
C ALA A 2 -22.74 10.25 -27.06
N ILE A 3 -23.19 9.07 -27.44
CA ILE A 3 -24.26 8.31 -26.79
C ILE A 3 -23.81 7.74 -25.44
N VAL A 4 -22.54 7.60 -25.26
CA VAL A 4 -21.88 7.32 -23.98
C VAL A 4 -20.56 8.08 -24.02
N ASN A 5 -20.24 8.88 -23.02
CA ASN A 5 -18.90 9.40 -22.85
C ASN A 5 -18.01 8.26 -22.34
N ILE A 6 -17.71 7.32 -23.22
CA ILE A 6 -16.63 6.36 -23.01
C ILE A 6 -15.41 7.04 -23.58
N ASN A 7 -14.61 7.63 -22.73
CA ASN A 7 -13.24 7.95 -23.08
C ASN A 7 -12.49 6.62 -23.23
N ILE A 8 -12.51 6.08 -24.44
CA ILE A 8 -11.64 4.95 -24.79
C ILE A 8 -10.24 5.52 -24.97
N SER A 9 -9.53 5.66 -23.90
CA SER A 9 -8.09 5.73 -23.92
C SER A 9 -7.59 4.31 -24.21
N ILE A 10 -6.95 4.11 -25.37
CA ILE A 10 -6.31 2.83 -25.75
C ILE A 10 -4.92 2.71 -25.07
N LEU A 11 -4.76 3.21 -23.89
CA LEU A 11 -3.75 2.76 -22.95
C LEU A 11 -4.41 1.63 -22.21
N ASN A 12 -3.86 0.40 -22.29
CA ASN A 12 -4.34 -0.73 -21.50
C ASN A 12 -4.29 -0.34 -20.03
N PRO A 13 -5.39 0.17 -19.42
CA PRO A 13 -5.40 0.28 -17.98
C PRO A 13 -5.23 -1.14 -17.45
N PRO A 14 -4.46 -1.36 -16.39
CA PRO A 14 -4.43 -2.66 -15.74
C PRO A 14 -5.87 -3.07 -15.51
N LYS A 15 -6.20 -4.32 -15.83
CA LYS A 15 -7.56 -4.84 -15.59
C LYS A 15 -7.93 -4.47 -14.14
N PRO A 16 -9.08 -3.89 -13.85
CA PRO A 16 -9.42 -3.39 -12.51
C PRO A 16 -9.16 -4.40 -11.39
N SER A 17 -9.34 -5.70 -11.67
CA SER A 17 -8.98 -6.79 -10.75
C SER A 17 -7.48 -6.90 -10.45
N GLN A 18 -6.60 -6.28 -11.23
CA GLN A 18 -5.15 -6.29 -11.01
C GLN A 18 -4.67 -5.04 -10.26
N LEU A 19 -5.43 -3.93 -10.28
CA LEU A 19 -5.06 -2.72 -9.57
C LEU A 19 -4.78 -2.98 -8.08
N LEU A 20 -5.67 -3.66 -7.38
CA LEU A 20 -5.53 -4.00 -5.96
C LEU A 20 -4.30 -4.87 -5.63
N LYS A 21 -3.64 -5.40 -6.64
CA LYS A 21 -2.43 -6.21 -6.56
C LYS A 21 -1.19 -5.43 -6.99
N SER A 22 -1.36 -4.18 -7.45
CA SER A 22 -0.29 -3.32 -7.91
C SER A 22 0.23 -2.45 -6.77
N GLY A 23 1.53 -2.42 -6.62
CA GLY A 23 2.18 -1.57 -5.63
C GLY A 23 3.57 -1.18 -6.08
N ALA A 24 4.01 0.01 -5.71
CA ALA A 24 5.32 0.53 -6.01
C ALA A 24 6.13 0.86 -4.75
N MET A 25 7.34 0.35 -4.69
CA MET A 25 8.37 0.83 -3.77
C MET A 25 8.97 2.10 -4.37
N ILE A 26 8.97 3.18 -3.61
CA ILE A 26 9.49 4.48 -4.07
C ILE A 26 11.01 4.50 -3.90
N SER A 27 11.70 4.83 -4.98
CA SER A 27 13.14 5.12 -5.01
C SER A 27 13.34 6.62 -5.26
N GLN A 28 14.13 7.26 -4.42
CA GLN A 28 14.51 8.65 -4.56
C GLN A 28 16.01 8.76 -4.89
N GLY A 29 16.34 8.48 -6.16
CA GLY A 29 17.70 8.47 -6.68
C GLY A 29 18.50 7.21 -6.38
N GLY A 30 17.86 6.13 -5.92
CA GLY A 30 18.52 4.85 -5.61
C GLY A 30 18.66 3.90 -6.79
N THR A 31 17.99 4.19 -7.92
CA THR A 31 18.07 3.38 -9.12
C THR A 31 18.65 4.14 -10.32
N THR A 32 18.98 3.42 -11.37
CA THR A 32 19.44 3.96 -12.66
C THR A 32 18.30 4.31 -13.60
N LEU A 33 17.04 4.08 -13.17
CA LEU A 33 15.87 4.44 -13.95
C LEU A 33 15.75 5.96 -14.11
N THR A 34 15.19 6.40 -15.21
CA THR A 34 14.84 7.81 -15.41
C THR A 34 13.71 8.21 -14.44
N PRO A 35 13.75 9.41 -13.84
CA PRO A 35 12.68 9.91 -13.00
C PRO A 35 11.29 9.82 -13.65
N GLY A 36 10.29 9.39 -12.88
CA GLY A 36 8.92 9.12 -13.35
C GLY A 36 8.75 7.76 -14.04
N LYS A 37 9.82 6.96 -14.19
CA LYS A 37 9.72 5.61 -14.75
C LYS A 37 9.70 4.55 -13.66
N TYR A 38 9.02 3.45 -13.96
CA TYR A 38 8.91 2.31 -13.06
C TYR A 38 9.24 1.00 -13.75
N GLN A 39 9.69 0.03 -12.97
CA GLN A 39 10.08 -1.30 -13.42
C GLN A 39 9.38 -2.37 -12.60
N LEU A 40 8.84 -3.39 -13.27
CA LEU A 40 8.28 -4.56 -12.61
C LEU A 40 9.42 -5.48 -12.14
N LEU A 41 9.38 -5.85 -10.87
CA LEU A 41 10.24 -6.86 -10.26
C LEU A 41 9.42 -8.12 -10.02
N THR A 42 9.92 -9.24 -10.51
CA THR A 42 9.30 -10.58 -10.39
C THR A 42 10.06 -11.49 -9.42
N GLY A 43 11.25 -11.06 -9.01
CA GLY A 43 12.13 -11.71 -8.04
C GLY A 43 13.07 -10.72 -7.36
N SER A 44 13.66 -11.14 -6.24
CA SER A 44 14.56 -10.28 -5.46
C SER A 44 15.82 -9.85 -6.20
N SER A 45 16.28 -10.65 -7.16
CA SER A 45 17.48 -10.35 -7.97
C SER A 45 17.25 -9.29 -9.03
N ASP A 46 15.99 -9.05 -9.45
CA ASP A 46 15.70 -8.18 -10.58
C ASP A 46 16.10 -6.72 -10.32
N LEU A 47 16.08 -6.28 -9.05
CA LEU A 47 16.49 -4.94 -8.68
C LEU A 47 17.99 -4.68 -8.91
N SER A 48 18.84 -5.72 -8.85
CA SER A 48 20.29 -5.56 -9.00
C SER A 48 20.70 -4.91 -10.32
N ASP A 49 19.91 -5.12 -11.37
CA ASP A 49 20.16 -4.55 -12.71
C ASP A 49 19.89 -3.04 -12.77
N TYR A 50 19.12 -2.54 -11.82
CA TYR A 50 18.71 -1.13 -11.75
C TYR A 50 19.31 -0.40 -10.56
N LEU A 51 19.95 -1.11 -9.60
CA LEU A 51 20.48 -0.48 -8.39
C LEU A 51 21.67 0.44 -8.72
N LYS A 52 21.60 1.68 -8.25
CA LYS A 52 22.70 2.63 -8.43
C LYS A 52 23.84 2.27 -7.48
N THR A 53 25.02 2.08 -8.05
CA THR A 53 26.26 1.85 -7.29
C THR A 53 27.37 2.75 -7.84
N VAL A 54 28.35 3.07 -6.99
CA VAL A 54 29.50 3.87 -7.38
C VAL A 54 30.77 3.06 -7.14
N ALA A 55 31.58 2.86 -8.18
CA ALA A 55 32.82 2.10 -8.06
C ALA A 55 33.83 2.84 -7.17
N THR A 56 34.59 2.09 -6.39
CA THR A 56 35.73 2.63 -5.62
C THR A 56 36.98 2.67 -6.49
N THR A 57 37.75 3.74 -6.37
CA THR A 57 39.06 3.87 -7.01
C THR A 57 40.20 3.65 -6.04
N SER A 58 39.99 3.97 -4.76
CA SER A 58 40.96 3.76 -3.69
C SER A 58 40.27 3.51 -2.37
N ILE A 59 40.80 2.59 -1.59
CA ILE A 59 40.41 2.37 -0.19
C ILE A 59 41.72 2.27 0.61
N ALA A 60 41.88 3.13 1.59
CA ALA A 60 43.05 3.19 2.43
C ALA A 60 42.68 3.14 3.92
N TRP A 61 43.33 2.29 4.69
CA TRP A 61 43.21 2.25 6.15
C TRP A 61 44.41 2.94 6.82
N ALA A 62 44.14 3.84 7.74
CA ALA A 62 45.18 4.46 8.59
C ALA A 62 44.62 4.73 9.98
N THR A 63 45.33 4.26 11.01
CA THR A 63 45.06 4.57 12.44
C THR A 63 43.59 4.42 12.87
N GLY A 64 42.90 3.36 12.39
CA GLY A 64 41.50 3.08 12.77
C GLY A 64 40.47 3.75 11.90
N VAL A 65 40.86 4.46 10.85
CA VAL A 65 39.96 5.13 9.89
C VAL A 65 40.24 4.59 8.49
N VAL A 66 39.18 4.32 7.77
CA VAL A 66 39.21 3.98 6.34
C VAL A 66 38.80 5.22 5.55
N THR A 67 39.60 5.58 4.56
CA THR A 67 39.28 6.58 3.54
C THR A 67 38.91 5.86 2.25
N VAL A 68 37.75 6.16 1.69
CA VAL A 68 37.22 5.60 0.43
C VAL A 68 37.14 6.71 -0.61
N THR A 69 37.78 6.51 -1.75
CA THR A 69 37.67 7.42 -2.91
C THR A 69 36.88 6.72 -4.02
N LEU A 70 35.92 7.42 -4.60
CA LEU A 70 34.99 6.94 -5.60
C LEU A 70 35.40 7.40 -7.03
N ALA A 71 34.94 6.63 -8.02
CA ALA A 71 35.16 6.93 -9.44
C ALA A 71 34.33 8.12 -9.95
N SER A 72 33.25 8.45 -9.27
CA SER A 72 32.35 9.57 -9.63
C SER A 72 31.73 10.17 -8.36
N PRO A 73 31.18 11.39 -8.43
CA PRO A 73 30.50 12.01 -7.31
C PRO A 73 29.32 11.16 -6.79
N HIS A 74 29.19 11.06 -5.47
CA HIS A 74 28.13 10.30 -4.79
C HIS A 74 26.85 11.10 -4.59
N GLY A 75 26.88 12.44 -4.77
CA GLY A 75 25.69 13.31 -4.64
C GLY A 75 25.27 13.62 -3.19
N LEU A 76 26.09 13.26 -2.18
CA LEU A 76 25.81 13.49 -0.76
C LEU A 76 26.43 14.81 -0.29
N THR A 77 25.89 15.37 0.80
CA THR A 77 26.34 16.64 1.37
C THR A 77 27.64 16.45 2.17
N ILE A 78 28.61 17.30 1.94
CA ILE A 78 29.90 17.28 2.66
C ILE A 78 29.65 17.65 4.14
N GLY A 79 30.19 16.86 5.04
CA GLY A 79 30.05 17.00 6.48
C GLY A 79 28.96 16.15 7.10
N ASP A 80 28.10 15.53 6.30
CA ASP A 80 27.06 14.63 6.82
C ASP A 80 27.63 13.27 7.19
N ASP A 81 27.04 12.64 8.22
CA ASP A 81 27.21 11.24 8.55
C ASP A 81 26.05 10.44 7.95
N VAL A 82 26.35 9.56 7.00
CA VAL A 82 25.33 8.79 6.27
C VAL A 82 25.65 7.30 6.27
N LEU A 83 24.61 6.48 6.24
CA LEU A 83 24.76 5.04 6.11
C LEU A 83 24.99 4.67 4.65
N VAL A 84 26.09 4.00 4.35
CA VAL A 84 26.41 3.43 3.04
C VAL A 84 26.73 1.95 3.17
N ALA A 85 26.63 1.18 2.09
CA ALA A 85 27.13 -0.18 2.08
C ALA A 85 28.29 -0.31 1.08
N ILE A 86 29.31 -1.08 1.45
CA ILE A 86 30.47 -1.38 0.63
C ILE A 86 30.45 -2.87 0.29
N SER A 87 30.68 -3.20 -0.96
CA SER A 87 30.64 -4.57 -1.46
C SER A 87 31.73 -4.86 -2.48
N GLY A 88 32.14 -6.14 -2.60
CA GLY A 88 33.11 -6.57 -3.62
C GLY A 88 34.56 -6.20 -3.35
N VAL A 89 34.88 -5.63 -2.19
CA VAL A 89 36.24 -5.29 -1.81
C VAL A 89 36.95 -6.52 -1.25
N ALA A 90 38.23 -6.71 -1.57
CA ALA A 90 39.11 -7.68 -0.90
C ALA A 90 40.30 -6.96 -0.25
N PRO A 91 40.57 -7.22 1.05
CA PRO A 91 39.94 -8.16 1.99
C PRO A 91 38.50 -7.82 2.32
N SER A 92 37.70 -8.85 2.60
CA SER A 92 36.24 -8.75 2.85
C SER A 92 35.88 -7.92 4.10
N ALA A 93 36.80 -7.72 5.02
CA ALA A 93 36.61 -6.91 6.23
C ALA A 93 36.33 -5.42 5.94
N TYR A 94 36.54 -4.95 4.70
CA TYR A 94 36.13 -3.62 4.27
C TYR A 94 34.65 -3.56 3.86
N ASN A 95 34.02 -4.72 3.62
CA ASN A 95 32.63 -4.79 3.14
C ASN A 95 31.63 -4.72 4.31
N GLY A 96 30.45 -4.18 4.01
CA GLY A 96 29.33 -4.09 4.96
C GLY A 96 28.69 -2.70 4.97
N SER A 97 27.67 -2.56 5.80
CA SER A 97 27.03 -1.26 6.07
C SER A 97 27.85 -0.49 7.10
N VAL A 98 28.23 0.74 6.78
CA VAL A 98 29.07 1.60 7.60
C VAL A 98 28.49 3.02 7.68
N MET A 99 28.63 3.67 8.84
CA MET A 99 28.39 5.11 8.96
C MET A 99 29.58 5.84 8.37
N ALA A 100 29.36 6.53 7.29
CA ALA A 100 30.36 7.27 6.52
C ALA A 100 30.22 8.76 6.79
N THR A 101 31.33 9.41 7.17
CA THR A 101 31.43 10.88 7.22
C THR A 101 31.88 11.38 5.85
N ILE A 102 31.08 12.20 5.19
CA ILE A 102 31.35 12.71 3.85
C ILE A 102 32.40 13.82 3.89
N THR A 103 33.55 13.60 3.25
CA THR A 103 34.69 14.52 3.28
C THR A 103 34.84 15.36 2.02
N SER A 104 34.40 14.84 0.87
CA SER A 104 34.36 15.56 -0.40
C SER A 104 33.24 15.02 -1.30
N THR A 105 33.07 15.50 -2.50
CA THR A 105 32.08 15.01 -3.47
C THR A 105 32.35 13.57 -3.93
N THR A 106 33.57 13.08 -3.78
CA THR A 106 34.02 11.74 -4.22
C THR A 106 34.71 10.96 -3.10
N GLU A 107 34.70 11.44 -1.87
CA GLU A 107 35.41 10.79 -0.78
C GLU A 107 34.62 10.81 0.51
N PHE A 108 34.72 9.74 1.26
CA PHE A 108 34.21 9.63 2.62
C PHE A 108 35.13 8.80 3.51
N THR A 109 34.94 8.93 4.81
CA THR A 109 35.68 8.14 5.80
C THR A 109 34.71 7.37 6.71
N TYR A 110 35.19 6.24 7.26
CA TYR A 110 34.49 5.51 8.31
C TYR A 110 35.46 4.85 9.29
N SER A 111 35.00 4.50 10.48
CA SER A 111 35.81 3.85 11.52
C SER A 111 35.90 2.35 11.30
N LEU A 112 37.14 1.82 11.32
CA LEU A 112 37.43 0.39 11.28
C LEU A 112 38.68 0.11 12.17
N THR A 113 38.44 -0.41 13.38
CA THR A 113 39.47 -0.52 14.43
C THR A 113 40.63 -1.46 14.06
N THR A 114 40.34 -2.53 13.32
CA THR A 114 41.35 -3.52 12.93
C THR A 114 41.77 -3.29 11.48
N ASN A 115 43.10 -3.23 11.25
CA ASN A 115 43.63 -3.13 9.90
C ASN A 115 43.35 -4.41 9.08
N PRO A 116 42.54 -4.37 8.01
CA PRO A 116 42.28 -5.56 7.20
C PRO A 116 43.39 -5.96 6.26
N GLY A 117 44.44 -5.14 6.15
CA GLY A 117 45.53 -5.30 5.20
C GLY A 117 45.31 -4.49 3.91
N ALA A 118 46.25 -4.60 2.97
CA ALA A 118 46.18 -3.88 1.70
C ALA A 118 45.03 -4.36 0.85
N VAL A 119 44.33 -3.42 0.22
CA VAL A 119 43.24 -3.72 -0.75
C VAL A 119 43.83 -4.34 -2.00
N THR A 120 43.34 -5.52 -2.36
CA THR A 120 43.75 -6.27 -3.55
C THR A 120 42.72 -6.21 -4.67
N THR A 121 41.43 -5.97 -4.31
CA THR A 121 40.31 -5.80 -5.26
C THR A 121 39.49 -4.62 -4.81
N GLN A 122 39.26 -3.69 -5.73
CA GLN A 122 38.31 -2.59 -5.53
C GLN A 122 36.87 -3.12 -5.65
N GLY A 123 35.93 -2.40 -5.02
CA GLY A 123 34.52 -2.79 -5.00
C GLY A 123 33.61 -1.63 -5.40
N ASN A 124 32.37 -1.71 -4.91
CA ASN A 124 31.35 -0.70 -5.13
C ASN A 124 30.81 -0.20 -3.79
N VAL A 125 30.41 1.06 -3.79
CA VAL A 125 29.61 1.68 -2.74
C VAL A 125 28.18 1.76 -3.20
N ILE A 126 27.27 1.37 -2.31
CA ILE A 126 25.82 1.49 -2.45
C ILE A 126 25.41 2.74 -1.65
N PRO A 127 25.01 3.85 -2.29
CA PRO A 127 24.57 5.06 -1.62
C PRO A 127 23.32 4.85 -0.74
N PRO A 128 22.97 5.75 0.18
CA PRO A 128 21.86 5.60 1.11
C PRO A 128 20.51 5.28 0.42
N ALA A 129 20.15 6.03 -0.61
CA ALA A 129 18.90 5.79 -1.35
C ALA A 129 18.87 4.41 -2.03
N SER A 130 20.01 3.96 -2.57
CA SER A 130 20.12 2.62 -3.15
C SER A 130 20.11 1.53 -2.09
N LEU A 131 20.70 1.79 -0.92
CA LEU A 131 20.64 0.86 0.20
C LEU A 131 19.20 0.71 0.71
N GLU A 132 18.47 1.80 0.85
CA GLU A 132 17.09 1.77 1.31
C GLU A 132 16.17 1.00 0.36
N ILE A 133 16.20 1.28 -0.94
CA ILE A 133 15.37 0.55 -1.91
C ILE A 133 15.76 -0.95 -1.98
N ASN A 134 17.04 -1.27 -1.78
CA ASN A 134 17.49 -2.65 -1.71
C ASN A 134 16.98 -3.37 -0.44
N GLN A 135 16.89 -2.66 0.69
CA GLN A 135 16.27 -3.19 1.93
C GLN A 135 14.77 -3.42 1.75
N MET A 136 14.05 -2.47 1.13
CA MET A 136 12.64 -2.63 0.79
C MET A 136 12.44 -3.91 -0.06
N ASN A 137 13.23 -4.06 -1.10
CA ASN A 137 13.21 -5.21 -1.99
C ASN A 137 13.49 -6.53 -1.25
N THR A 138 14.55 -6.56 -0.44
CA THR A 138 14.96 -7.75 0.30
C THR A 138 13.87 -8.22 1.25
N VAL A 139 13.30 -7.32 2.05
CA VAL A 139 12.24 -7.64 3.02
C VAL A 139 10.94 -8.00 2.31
N PHE A 140 10.60 -7.32 1.22
CA PHE A 140 9.42 -7.66 0.41
C PHE A 140 9.47 -9.13 -0.04
N TRP A 141 10.58 -9.55 -0.64
CA TRP A 141 10.73 -10.91 -1.15
C TRP A 141 10.97 -11.97 -0.07
N ALA A 142 11.41 -11.59 1.13
CA ALA A 142 11.46 -12.49 2.27
C ALA A 142 10.07 -13.02 2.68
N GLN A 143 8.98 -12.31 2.34
CA GLN A 143 7.61 -12.76 2.57
C GLN A 143 7.13 -13.82 1.57
N GLY A 144 7.91 -14.13 0.54
CA GLY A 144 7.61 -15.10 -0.51
C GLY A 144 7.33 -14.45 -1.87
N THR A 145 7.28 -15.29 -2.91
CA THR A 145 7.23 -14.88 -4.33
C THR A 145 5.80 -14.80 -4.90
N ARG A 146 4.78 -14.62 -4.06
CA ARG A 146 3.37 -14.67 -4.49
C ARG A 146 2.94 -13.47 -5.33
N ARG A 147 3.67 -12.37 -5.29
CA ARG A 147 3.35 -11.12 -5.99
C ARG A 147 4.59 -10.45 -6.52
N ALA A 148 4.50 -9.96 -7.73
CA ALA A 148 5.43 -8.99 -8.28
C ALA A 148 5.18 -7.61 -7.64
N VAL A 149 6.18 -6.75 -7.67
CA VAL A 149 6.14 -5.38 -7.16
C VAL A 149 6.83 -4.47 -8.16
N TYR A 150 6.45 -3.21 -8.18
CA TYR A 150 7.15 -2.21 -8.98
C TYR A 150 8.15 -1.42 -8.13
N VAL A 151 9.22 -0.98 -8.74
CA VAL A 151 10.06 0.11 -8.24
C VAL A 151 9.77 1.35 -9.09
N LEU A 152 9.45 2.46 -8.44
CA LEU A 152 9.20 3.75 -9.06
C LEU A 152 10.35 4.69 -8.70
N GLU A 153 11.07 5.20 -9.70
CA GLU A 153 12.14 6.18 -9.51
C GLU A 153 11.59 7.61 -9.63
N LEU A 154 11.81 8.42 -8.60
CA LEU A 154 11.36 9.82 -8.58
C LEU A 154 12.50 10.84 -8.79
N GLY A 155 13.73 10.34 -8.92
CA GLY A 155 14.91 11.18 -9.09
C GLY A 155 15.60 11.50 -7.77
N ALA A 156 16.88 11.88 -7.86
CA ALA A 156 17.66 12.31 -6.72
C ALA A 156 17.28 13.76 -6.34
N GLY A 157 17.07 13.98 -5.04
CA GLY A 157 16.70 15.29 -4.51
C GLY A 157 16.43 15.15 -3.02
N ASN A 158 15.91 16.20 -2.39
CA ASN A 158 15.42 16.13 -1.02
C ASN A 158 14.01 15.51 -0.96
N SER A 159 13.51 15.24 0.22
CA SER A 159 12.20 14.60 0.42
C SER A 159 11.05 15.39 -0.24
N ALA A 160 11.08 16.72 -0.18
CA ALA A 160 10.05 17.56 -0.80
C ALA A 160 10.04 17.45 -2.34
N ASP A 161 11.23 17.35 -2.99
CA ASP A 161 11.34 17.12 -4.43
C ASP A 161 10.74 15.75 -4.82
N GLY A 162 11.04 14.71 -4.05
CA GLY A 162 10.47 13.37 -4.25
C GLY A 162 8.95 13.35 -4.09
N VAL A 163 8.43 14.03 -3.09
CA VAL A 163 6.98 14.16 -2.87
C VAL A 163 6.31 14.91 -4.01
N SER A 164 6.93 15.99 -4.51
CA SER A 164 6.43 16.73 -5.68
C SER A 164 6.39 15.83 -6.91
N ALA A 165 7.45 15.07 -7.17
CA ALA A 165 7.51 14.14 -8.31
C ALA A 165 6.46 13.03 -8.20
N LEU A 166 6.16 12.52 -6.99
CA LEU A 166 5.06 11.57 -6.78
C LEU A 166 3.70 12.22 -7.02
N SER A 167 3.51 13.45 -6.57
CA SER A 167 2.27 14.21 -6.81
C SER A 167 2.01 14.36 -8.31
N ASP A 168 3.03 14.74 -9.07
CA ASP A 168 2.94 14.89 -10.52
C ASP A 168 2.66 13.54 -11.21
N PHE A 169 3.32 12.46 -10.77
CA PHE A 169 3.09 11.10 -11.27
C PHE A 169 1.63 10.65 -11.08
N ILE A 170 1.07 10.85 -9.89
CA ILE A 170 -0.33 10.47 -9.62
C ILE A 170 -1.30 11.39 -10.37
N ALA A 171 -1.00 12.69 -10.47
CA ALA A 171 -1.83 13.67 -11.18
C ALA A 171 -1.84 13.42 -12.70
N GLU A 172 -0.74 12.95 -13.29
CA GLU A 172 -0.68 12.58 -14.71
C GLU A 172 -1.65 11.46 -15.03
N ASP A 173 -1.75 10.42 -14.19
CA ASP A 173 -2.73 9.35 -14.35
C ASP A 173 -4.17 9.87 -14.39
N VAL A 174 -4.51 10.79 -13.50
CA VAL A 174 -5.84 11.41 -13.46
C VAL A 174 -6.10 12.27 -14.70
N SER A 175 -5.10 13.03 -15.16
CA SER A 175 -5.21 13.89 -16.35
C SER A 175 -5.41 13.11 -17.64
N LEU A 176 -4.92 11.87 -17.70
CA LEU A 176 -5.12 10.93 -18.81
C LEU A 176 -6.51 10.30 -18.81
N GLY A 177 -7.38 10.66 -17.86
CA GLY A 177 -8.73 10.13 -17.74
C GLY A 177 -8.80 8.71 -17.18
N ASN A 178 -7.74 8.24 -16.55
CA ASN A 178 -7.76 7.00 -15.81
C ASN A 178 -8.60 7.18 -14.55
N THR A 179 -9.68 6.43 -14.43
CA THR A 179 -10.54 6.43 -13.23
C THR A 179 -9.75 5.98 -12.00
N TYR A 180 -8.72 5.16 -12.22
CA TYR A 180 -7.87 4.61 -11.17
C TYR A 180 -6.39 4.92 -11.45
N GLN A 181 -5.64 5.21 -10.39
CA GLN A 181 -4.18 5.43 -10.46
C GLN A 181 -3.45 4.16 -10.92
N THR A 182 -2.22 4.32 -11.44
CA THR A 182 -1.36 3.22 -11.89
C THR A 182 -1.10 2.19 -10.79
N PHE A 183 -0.92 2.64 -9.54
CA PHE A 183 -0.67 1.77 -8.40
C PHE A 183 -1.71 1.98 -7.29
N PHE A 184 -2.19 0.87 -6.74
CA PHE A 184 -3.06 0.87 -5.56
C PHE A 184 -2.31 1.30 -4.30
N SER A 185 -1.03 0.93 -4.17
CA SER A 185 -0.26 1.17 -2.95
C SER A 185 1.14 1.67 -3.26
N TYR A 186 1.62 2.59 -2.43
CA TYR A 186 2.99 3.10 -2.47
C TYR A 186 3.69 2.85 -1.13
N LEU A 187 4.93 2.36 -1.17
CA LEU A 187 5.81 2.26 -0.01
C LEU A 187 6.76 3.46 -0.03
N ALA A 188 6.58 4.37 0.92
CA ALA A 188 7.33 5.61 1.01
C ALA A 188 8.73 5.41 1.62
N PRO A 189 9.74 6.20 1.21
CA PRO A 189 11.03 6.31 1.90
C PRO A 189 10.87 6.74 3.36
N ARG A 190 11.82 6.36 4.24
CA ARG A 190 11.78 6.69 5.68
C ARG A 190 11.74 8.19 5.94
N GLU A 191 12.50 8.96 5.18
CA GLU A 191 12.63 10.40 5.37
C GLU A 191 11.31 11.15 5.17
N TRP A 192 10.35 10.56 4.45
CA TRP A 192 9.04 11.17 4.21
C TRP A 192 8.13 11.17 5.45
N ASP A 193 8.49 10.43 6.51
CA ASP A 193 7.76 10.43 7.78
C ASP A 193 7.57 11.84 8.37
N THR A 194 8.61 12.66 8.30
CA THR A 194 8.62 14.03 8.84
C THR A 194 8.40 15.11 7.80
N GLU A 195 8.23 14.74 6.51
CA GLU A 195 8.09 15.71 5.42
C GLU A 195 6.67 16.31 5.38
N PRO A 196 6.51 17.63 5.60
CA PRO A 196 5.19 18.25 5.64
C PRO A 196 4.43 18.21 4.32
N THR A 197 5.15 18.28 3.19
CA THR A 197 4.56 18.22 1.84
C THR A 197 3.96 16.84 1.58
N PHE A 198 4.52 15.77 2.16
CA PHE A 198 3.95 14.43 2.06
C PHE A 198 2.60 14.31 2.78
N LYS A 199 2.45 14.96 3.94
CA LYS A 199 1.15 15.02 4.63
C LYS A 199 0.10 15.77 3.83
N THR A 200 0.53 16.83 3.15
CA THR A 200 -0.35 17.57 2.24
C THR A 200 -0.77 16.69 1.06
N LEU A 201 0.18 15.96 0.47
CA LEU A 201 -0.09 15.03 -0.63
C LEU A 201 -1.12 13.97 -0.21
N VAL A 202 -0.89 13.25 0.89
CA VAL A 202 -1.81 12.18 1.31
C VAL A 202 -3.20 12.72 1.68
N ASN A 203 -3.28 13.95 2.19
CA ASN A 203 -4.55 14.60 2.50
C ASN A 203 -5.41 14.87 1.24
N ASN A 204 -4.78 15.13 0.10
CA ASN A 204 -5.49 15.35 -1.17
C ASN A 204 -6.18 14.08 -1.68
N TYR A 205 -5.78 12.91 -1.18
CA TYR A 205 -6.30 11.59 -1.61
C TYR A 205 -7.11 10.88 -0.50
N THR A 206 -7.69 11.64 0.45
CA THR A 206 -8.52 11.07 1.53
C THR A 206 -9.96 10.79 1.13
N SER A 207 -10.46 11.40 0.06
CA SER A 207 -11.80 11.12 -0.45
C SER A 207 -11.95 9.63 -0.82
N PRO A 208 -13.09 8.98 -0.52
CA PRO A 208 -13.35 7.58 -0.84
C PRO A 208 -13.28 7.22 -2.32
N GLU A 209 -13.36 8.20 -3.21
CA GLU A 209 -13.19 8.02 -4.65
C GLU A 209 -11.76 7.67 -5.04
N TYR A 210 -10.76 8.09 -4.22
CA TYR A 210 -9.37 7.73 -4.42
C TYR A 210 -9.06 6.41 -3.72
N LEU A 211 -8.59 5.44 -4.48
CA LEU A 211 -8.31 4.11 -3.96
C LEU A 211 -6.87 3.95 -3.44
N VAL A 212 -6.00 4.90 -3.74
CA VAL A 212 -4.56 4.87 -3.42
C VAL A 212 -4.30 4.76 -1.92
N LYS A 213 -3.28 3.97 -1.57
CA LYS A 213 -2.82 3.75 -0.19
C LYS A 213 -1.33 4.05 -0.07
N PHE A 214 -0.93 4.66 1.04
CA PHE A 214 0.45 5.02 1.34
C PHE A 214 0.92 4.26 2.58
N PHE A 215 2.01 3.52 2.45
CA PHE A 215 2.67 2.81 3.54
C PHE A 215 3.83 3.67 4.03
N VAL A 216 3.81 4.03 5.30
CA VAL A 216 4.73 4.98 5.92
C VAL A 216 5.47 4.30 7.06
N THR A 217 6.80 4.36 7.01
CA THR A 217 7.66 3.94 8.13
C THR A 217 7.88 5.14 9.05
N THR A 218 7.50 5.00 10.32
CA THR A 218 7.69 6.04 11.35
C THR A 218 8.54 5.50 12.51
N THR A 219 8.87 6.36 13.46
CA THR A 219 9.64 6.01 14.65
C THR A 219 8.82 6.24 15.92
N ILE A 220 9.29 5.71 17.06
CA ILE A 220 8.66 5.99 18.37
C ILE A 220 8.74 7.46 18.80
N THR A 221 9.54 8.26 18.13
CA THR A 221 9.68 9.71 18.39
C THR A 221 8.87 10.57 17.46
N THR A 222 8.58 10.09 16.24
CA THR A 222 7.91 10.87 15.18
C THR A 222 6.47 10.45 14.90
N TYR A 223 6.05 9.24 15.30
CA TYR A 223 4.70 8.72 14.99
C TYR A 223 3.56 9.64 15.46
N THR A 224 3.79 10.42 16.52
CA THR A 224 2.79 11.37 17.04
C THR A 224 2.35 12.41 16.02
N ALA A 225 3.17 12.67 15.02
CA ALA A 225 2.85 13.55 13.92
C ALA A 225 1.74 12.98 12.98
N TRP A 226 1.48 11.68 13.04
CA TRP A 226 0.44 10.99 12.28
C TRP A 226 -0.82 10.73 13.10
N VAL A 227 -0.72 10.82 14.44
CA VAL A 227 -1.85 10.65 15.35
C VAL A 227 -2.86 11.79 15.14
N ASN A 228 -4.16 11.48 15.23
CA ASN A 228 -5.28 12.41 15.04
C ASN A 228 -5.49 12.91 13.59
N ALA A 229 -4.66 12.52 12.65
CA ALA A 229 -4.84 12.85 11.25
C ALA A 229 -6.02 12.09 10.60
N ALA A 230 -6.40 10.93 11.17
CA ALA A 230 -7.51 10.08 10.74
C ALA A 230 -7.52 9.77 9.22
N TYR A 231 -6.34 9.63 8.62
CA TYR A 231 -6.20 9.36 7.19
C TYR A 231 -6.66 7.94 6.81
N PRO A 232 -7.69 7.77 5.95
CA PRO A 232 -8.18 6.46 5.50
C PRO A 232 -7.27 5.80 4.47
N ASN A 233 -6.30 6.54 3.94
CA ASN A 233 -5.39 6.14 2.87
C ASN A 233 -3.94 5.96 3.35
N VAL A 234 -3.65 6.15 4.64
CA VAL A 234 -2.30 5.97 5.21
C VAL A 234 -2.26 4.79 6.17
N TYR A 235 -1.29 3.91 5.94
CA TYR A 235 -0.91 2.81 6.81
C TYR A 235 0.47 3.12 7.40
N ALA A 236 0.52 3.55 8.66
CA ALA A 236 1.76 3.92 9.33
C ALA A 236 2.19 2.83 10.32
N GLY A 237 3.49 2.59 10.42
CA GLY A 237 4.04 1.65 11.39
C GLY A 237 5.45 1.99 11.83
N VAL A 238 5.79 1.59 13.06
CA VAL A 238 7.10 1.85 13.65
C VAL A 238 8.12 0.78 13.29
N GLU A 239 9.37 1.22 13.10
CA GLU A 239 10.52 0.36 12.83
C GLU A 239 11.56 0.48 13.95
N ALA A 240 12.34 -0.58 14.17
CA ALA A 240 13.42 -0.60 15.15
C ALA A 240 14.59 0.28 14.68
N PRO A 241 15.05 1.25 15.50
CA PRO A 241 16.18 2.10 15.11
C PRO A 241 17.47 1.31 14.81
N ALA A 242 17.69 0.20 15.52
CA ALA A 242 18.89 -0.62 15.37
C ALA A 242 19.00 -1.35 14.03
N VAL A 243 17.92 -1.47 13.25
CA VAL A 243 17.89 -2.24 12.00
C VAL A 243 17.79 -1.38 10.74
N VAL A 244 17.78 -0.05 10.88
CA VAL A 244 17.66 0.89 9.75
C VAL A 244 18.68 0.64 8.64
N GLY A 245 19.88 0.14 8.96
CA GLY A 245 20.89 -0.24 7.97
C GLY A 245 20.78 -1.66 7.41
N ILE A 246 19.83 -2.46 7.89
CA ILE A 246 19.77 -3.92 7.63
C ILE A 246 18.46 -4.31 6.96
N GLU A 247 17.34 -3.81 7.47
CA GLU A 247 15.99 -4.17 6.99
C GLU A 247 15.10 -2.94 6.84
N PHE A 248 13.99 -3.09 6.13
CA PHE A 248 12.91 -2.12 6.00
C PHE A 248 11.60 -2.83 6.36
N SER A 249 11.24 -2.82 7.64
CA SER A 249 10.17 -3.69 8.17
C SER A 249 8.80 -3.42 7.53
N MET A 250 8.49 -2.16 7.15
CA MET A 250 7.23 -1.80 6.49
C MET A 250 7.04 -2.49 5.13
N ALA A 251 8.12 -2.89 4.44
CA ALA A 251 8.03 -3.64 3.19
C ALA A 251 7.35 -5.01 3.37
N SER A 252 7.42 -5.61 4.57
CA SER A 252 6.70 -6.85 4.90
C SER A 252 5.19 -6.63 5.03
N HIS A 253 4.77 -5.53 5.65
CA HIS A 253 3.37 -5.11 5.73
C HIS A 253 2.82 -4.75 4.34
N PHE A 254 3.63 -4.04 3.57
CA PHE A 254 3.30 -3.67 2.19
C PHE A 254 3.07 -4.90 1.31
N GLN A 255 3.98 -5.88 1.34
CA GLN A 255 3.80 -7.16 0.63
C GLN A 255 2.51 -7.86 1.06
N SER A 256 2.24 -7.91 2.38
CA SER A 256 1.03 -8.52 2.91
C SER A 256 -0.25 -7.85 2.40
N SER A 257 -0.22 -6.56 2.05
CA SER A 257 -1.35 -5.85 1.47
C SER A 257 -1.64 -6.27 0.02
N LEU A 258 -0.61 -6.65 -0.73
CA LEU A 258 -0.68 -6.96 -2.16
C LEU A 258 -1.01 -8.44 -2.47
N VAL A 259 -0.77 -9.37 -1.53
CA VAL A 259 -0.99 -10.80 -1.77
C VAL A 259 -2.44 -11.24 -1.75
N ASN A 260 -3.38 -10.34 -1.47
CA ASN A 260 -4.79 -10.64 -1.51
C ASN A 260 -5.23 -11.03 -2.93
N ASP A 261 -5.94 -12.15 -3.03
CA ASP A 261 -6.42 -12.68 -4.31
C ASP A 261 -7.85 -13.23 -4.13
N PRO A 262 -8.83 -12.33 -3.96
CA PRO A 262 -10.22 -12.73 -3.73
C PRO A 262 -10.76 -13.51 -4.92
N GLY A 263 -11.36 -14.66 -4.64
CA GLY A 263 -11.89 -15.56 -5.64
C GLY A 263 -12.73 -16.66 -5.01
N SER A 264 -13.32 -17.53 -5.84
CA SER A 264 -14.22 -18.60 -5.38
C SER A 264 -13.59 -19.59 -4.41
N SER A 265 -12.26 -19.74 -4.47
CA SER A 265 -11.50 -20.61 -3.57
C SER A 265 -10.62 -19.88 -2.57
N ASN A 266 -10.59 -18.56 -2.62
CA ASN A 266 -9.69 -17.72 -1.82
C ASN A 266 -10.48 -16.59 -1.14
N MET A 267 -10.50 -16.60 0.18
CA MET A 267 -10.99 -15.46 0.96
C MET A 267 -9.83 -14.53 1.29
N VAL A 268 -10.15 -13.24 1.46
CA VAL A 268 -9.19 -12.24 1.94
C VAL A 268 -9.07 -12.33 3.45
N PRO A 269 -7.92 -12.78 3.98
CA PRO A 269 -7.73 -12.86 5.43
C PRO A 269 -7.54 -11.45 6.02
N PRO A 270 -7.83 -11.24 7.32
CA PRO A 270 -7.51 -10.00 8.02
C PRO A 270 -6.04 -9.65 7.91
N MET A 271 -5.70 -8.36 7.94
CA MET A 271 -4.31 -7.89 7.93
C MET A 271 -3.63 -8.16 9.28
N ALA A 272 -4.35 -7.97 10.38
CA ALA A 272 -3.86 -8.26 11.72
C ALA A 272 -3.46 -9.74 11.88
N TYR A 273 -2.36 -9.96 12.57
CA TYR A 273 -1.78 -11.27 12.91
C TYR A 273 -1.27 -12.09 11.72
N ARG A 274 -1.10 -11.50 10.53
CA ARG A 274 -0.36 -12.17 9.44
C ARG A 274 1.09 -12.35 9.84
N PHE A 275 1.64 -13.53 9.56
CA PHE A 275 3.05 -13.82 9.80
C PHE A 275 3.96 -13.00 8.90
N LEU A 276 5.09 -12.61 9.46
CA LEU A 276 6.14 -11.85 8.79
C LEU A 276 7.48 -12.58 8.89
N TYR A 277 8.30 -12.42 7.87
CA TYR A 277 9.61 -13.07 7.76
C TYR A 277 10.70 -12.03 7.48
N GLY A 278 11.92 -12.29 7.97
CA GLY A 278 13.06 -11.41 7.72
C GLY A 278 12.93 -10.01 8.32
N VAL A 279 12.16 -9.88 9.41
CA VAL A 279 11.96 -8.62 10.14
C VAL A 279 12.13 -8.80 11.63
N THR A 280 12.54 -7.72 12.29
CA THR A 280 12.77 -7.66 13.73
C THR A 280 11.53 -7.19 14.47
N GLU A 281 11.20 -7.83 15.58
CA GLU A 281 10.17 -7.38 16.51
C GLU A 281 10.52 -6.00 17.05
N TYR A 282 9.56 -5.09 16.98
CA TYR A 282 9.70 -3.77 17.58
C TYR A 282 8.32 -3.08 17.71
N PRO A 283 8.00 -2.47 18.89
CA PRO A 283 8.79 -2.46 20.13
C PRO A 283 8.87 -3.83 20.80
N PRO A 284 9.88 -4.08 21.67
CA PRO A 284 10.00 -5.34 22.40
C PRO A 284 8.74 -5.63 23.24
N ALA A 285 8.36 -6.89 23.34
CA ALA A 285 7.15 -7.34 24.05
C ALA A 285 7.09 -6.88 25.51
N GLY A 286 8.23 -6.67 26.17
CA GLY A 286 8.31 -6.15 27.54
C GLY A 286 7.83 -4.70 27.73
N ASN A 287 7.63 -3.93 26.67
CA ASN A 287 7.18 -2.54 26.73
C ASN A 287 5.65 -2.41 26.55
N GLY A 288 4.88 -3.07 27.42
CA GLY A 288 3.41 -3.14 27.28
C GLY A 288 2.69 -1.78 27.25
N THR A 289 3.24 -0.74 27.89
CA THR A 289 2.66 0.61 27.84
C THR A 289 2.78 1.21 26.44
N LEU A 290 3.94 1.14 25.83
CA LEU A 290 4.17 1.64 24.48
C LEU A 290 3.33 0.87 23.45
N LEU A 291 3.27 -0.46 23.55
CA LEU A 291 2.47 -1.31 22.67
C LEU A 291 0.98 -0.92 22.70
N LYS A 292 0.43 -0.70 23.90
CA LYS A 292 -0.95 -0.21 24.07
C LYS A 292 -1.15 1.17 23.46
N THR A 293 -0.18 2.06 23.64
CA THR A 293 -0.24 3.43 23.11
C THR A 293 -0.22 3.43 21.59
N LEU A 294 0.68 2.67 20.97
CA LEU A 294 0.75 2.54 19.50
C LEU A 294 -0.57 1.99 18.95
N LYS A 295 -1.08 0.91 19.55
CA LYS A 295 -2.36 0.32 19.13
C LYS A 295 -3.53 1.30 19.27
N ALA A 296 -3.60 2.06 20.37
CA ALA A 296 -4.65 3.06 20.60
C ALA A 296 -4.59 4.22 19.60
N ASN A 297 -3.42 4.47 18.99
CA ASN A 297 -3.19 5.51 18.00
C ASN A 297 -3.19 4.96 16.55
N ASN A 298 -3.61 3.72 16.34
CA ASN A 298 -3.64 3.06 15.02
C ASN A 298 -2.27 2.95 14.33
N ILE A 299 -1.20 2.93 15.13
CA ILE A 299 0.17 2.75 14.63
C ILE A 299 0.50 1.25 14.66
N ASN A 300 0.85 0.73 13.51
CA ASN A 300 1.16 -0.68 13.32
C ASN A 300 2.59 -0.99 13.76
N TYR A 301 2.85 -2.24 14.09
CA TYR A 301 4.19 -2.70 14.47
C TYR A 301 4.36 -4.21 14.24
N VAL A 302 5.62 -4.63 14.26
CA VAL A 302 6.00 -6.04 14.21
C VAL A 302 6.01 -6.61 15.63
N GLY A 303 5.08 -7.49 15.93
CA GLY A 303 5.02 -8.20 17.22
C GLY A 303 5.51 -9.63 17.12
N ASP A 304 5.72 -10.26 18.28
CA ASP A 304 6.01 -11.68 18.39
C ASP A 304 4.81 -12.42 18.98
N SER A 305 4.42 -13.53 18.37
CA SER A 305 3.40 -14.41 18.91
C SER A 305 4.10 -15.51 19.75
N ALA A 306 4.30 -15.25 21.03
CA ALA A 306 4.83 -16.25 21.96
C ALA A 306 3.80 -17.28 22.45
N GLU A 307 2.57 -17.20 21.99
CA GLU A 307 1.49 -18.09 22.41
C GLU A 307 1.63 -19.47 21.76
N GLY A 308 1.56 -20.52 22.58
CA GLY A 308 1.61 -21.91 22.14
C GLY A 308 2.98 -22.41 21.70
N GLY A 309 4.09 -21.72 22.04
CA GLY A 309 5.45 -22.15 21.70
C GLY A 309 5.89 -21.89 20.26
N LEU A 310 5.10 -21.15 19.49
CA LEU A 310 5.47 -20.66 18.17
C LEU A 310 5.92 -19.22 18.28
N SER A 311 7.20 -18.95 18.04
CA SER A 311 7.75 -17.60 17.95
C SER A 311 7.78 -17.20 16.48
N ASN A 312 6.67 -16.60 16.00
CA ASN A 312 6.59 -16.02 14.67
C ASN A 312 6.38 -14.50 14.78
N LYS A 313 7.10 -13.76 13.95
CA LYS A 313 6.82 -12.33 13.81
C LYS A 313 5.49 -12.15 13.08
N MET A 314 4.73 -11.14 13.49
CA MET A 314 3.40 -10.88 12.92
C MET A 314 3.06 -9.40 12.90
N ILE A 315 2.10 -9.03 12.05
CA ILE A 315 1.50 -7.70 12.05
C ILE A 315 0.63 -7.52 13.28
N VAL A 316 0.87 -6.48 14.06
CA VAL A 316 -0.02 -6.07 15.16
C VAL A 316 -0.76 -4.79 14.75
N ALA A 317 -2.05 -4.75 15.07
CA ALA A 317 -3.07 -3.81 14.67
C ALA A 317 -3.57 -4.02 13.23
N GLY A 318 -2.80 -3.76 12.19
CA GLY A 318 -3.24 -3.90 10.80
C GLY A 318 -4.23 -2.80 10.37
N HIS A 319 -4.13 -1.60 10.96
CA HIS A 319 -5.06 -0.48 10.80
C HIS A 319 -4.52 0.62 9.90
N MET A 320 -5.43 1.30 9.20
CA MET A 320 -5.20 2.62 8.64
C MET A 320 -5.30 3.67 9.76
N LEU A 321 -4.81 4.87 9.53
CA LEU A 321 -4.79 5.93 10.56
C LEU A 321 -6.19 6.41 10.98
N ASP A 322 -7.23 6.13 10.20
CA ASP A 322 -8.63 6.38 10.59
C ASP A 322 -9.20 5.35 11.58
N GLY A 323 -8.40 4.39 12.02
CA GLY A 323 -8.77 3.33 12.96
C GLY A 323 -9.53 2.16 12.35
N LYS A 324 -9.74 2.17 11.04
CA LYS A 324 -10.36 1.02 10.37
C LYS A 324 -9.28 0.03 9.92
N PRO A 325 -9.54 -1.29 9.97
CA PRO A 325 -8.60 -2.27 9.46
C PRO A 325 -8.31 -2.04 7.97
N PHE A 326 -7.11 -2.37 7.51
CA PHE A 326 -6.76 -2.32 6.08
C PHE A 326 -7.79 -3.04 5.20
N ASN A 327 -8.27 -4.21 5.64
CA ASN A 327 -9.28 -4.99 4.93
C ASN A 327 -10.61 -4.27 4.74
N TYR A 328 -10.96 -3.33 5.61
CA TYR A 328 -12.14 -2.49 5.42
C TYR A 328 -12.03 -1.71 4.12
N TRP A 329 -10.95 -0.95 3.96
CA TRP A 329 -10.73 -0.13 2.76
C TRP A 329 -10.41 -0.95 1.52
N TYR A 330 -9.76 -2.11 1.69
CA TYR A 330 -9.58 -3.07 0.60
C TYR A 330 -10.93 -3.57 0.07
N SER A 331 -11.87 -3.88 0.96
CA SER A 331 -13.22 -4.32 0.58
C SER A 331 -14.00 -3.22 -0.14
N VAL A 332 -13.89 -1.97 0.31
CA VAL A 332 -14.49 -0.81 -0.36
C VAL A 332 -13.94 -0.68 -1.77
N ALA A 333 -12.62 -0.68 -1.92
CA ALA A 333 -11.96 -0.57 -3.21
C ALA A 333 -12.33 -1.73 -4.16
N TRP A 334 -12.37 -2.96 -3.64
CA TRP A 334 -12.78 -4.12 -4.43
C TRP A 334 -14.22 -4.00 -4.93
N CYS A 335 -15.14 -3.56 -4.08
CA CYS A 335 -16.53 -3.38 -4.45
C CYS A 335 -16.68 -2.28 -5.51
N ALA A 336 -16.04 -1.13 -5.32
CA ALA A 336 -16.09 -0.01 -6.26
C ALA A 336 -15.63 -0.46 -7.66
N ILE A 337 -14.43 -1.03 -7.76
CA ILE A 337 -13.85 -1.48 -9.03
C ILE A 337 -14.72 -2.55 -9.70
N ASN A 338 -15.17 -3.56 -8.95
CA ASN A 338 -15.88 -4.67 -9.57
C ASN A 338 -17.34 -4.34 -9.89
N LEU A 339 -18.01 -3.47 -9.12
CA LEU A 339 -19.33 -2.97 -9.47
C LEU A 339 -19.27 -2.15 -10.76
N GLU A 340 -18.33 -1.21 -10.85
CA GLU A 340 -18.15 -0.41 -12.06
C GLU A 340 -17.87 -1.28 -13.29
N LEU A 341 -16.91 -2.20 -13.18
CA LEU A 341 -16.56 -3.11 -14.28
C LEU A 341 -17.73 -3.99 -14.70
N ASP A 342 -18.45 -4.56 -13.75
CA ASP A 342 -19.54 -5.47 -14.01
C ASP A 342 -20.75 -4.74 -14.61
N LEU A 343 -21.05 -3.53 -14.14
CA LEU A 343 -22.13 -2.71 -14.69
C LEU A 343 -21.78 -2.19 -16.08
N ALA A 344 -20.55 -1.69 -16.29
CA ALA A 344 -20.09 -1.26 -17.59
C ALA A 344 -20.12 -2.40 -18.61
N ASN A 345 -19.68 -3.59 -18.23
CA ASN A 345 -19.76 -4.77 -19.09
C ASN A 345 -21.19 -5.17 -19.43
N GLU A 346 -22.15 -5.03 -18.49
CA GLU A 346 -23.56 -5.33 -18.77
C GLU A 346 -24.15 -4.34 -19.78
N VAL A 347 -23.79 -3.06 -19.68
CA VAL A 347 -24.21 -2.03 -20.65
C VAL A 347 -23.59 -2.29 -22.01
N ILE A 348 -22.29 -2.51 -22.09
CA ILE A 348 -21.56 -2.75 -23.35
C ILE A 348 -22.09 -4.02 -24.04
N ASN A 349 -22.20 -5.12 -23.31
CA ASN A 349 -22.69 -6.38 -23.87
C ASN A 349 -24.17 -6.28 -24.29
N GLY A 350 -24.99 -5.60 -23.50
CA GLY A 350 -26.40 -5.38 -23.80
C GLY A 350 -26.62 -4.54 -25.08
N SER A 351 -25.71 -3.60 -25.32
CA SER A 351 -25.74 -2.76 -26.53
C SER A 351 -25.26 -3.50 -27.79
N ASN A 352 -24.52 -4.61 -27.62
CA ASN A 352 -23.91 -5.37 -28.72
C ASN A 352 -24.60 -6.73 -28.99
N THR A 353 -25.76 -6.98 -28.39
CA THR A 353 -26.52 -8.21 -28.61
C THR A 353 -27.89 -7.92 -29.21
N THR A 354 -28.32 -8.76 -30.19
CA THR A 354 -29.65 -8.67 -30.80
C THR A 354 -30.64 -9.61 -30.13
N ILE A 355 -30.18 -10.56 -29.31
CA ILE A 355 -31.05 -11.57 -28.68
C ILE A 355 -31.75 -11.00 -27.45
N ASN A 356 -31.05 -10.20 -26.67
CA ASN A 356 -31.56 -9.55 -25.45
C ASN A 356 -30.87 -8.20 -25.25
N PRO A 357 -31.15 -7.20 -26.07
CA PRO A 357 -30.56 -5.88 -25.97
C PRO A 357 -30.92 -5.20 -24.64
N LEU A 358 -30.05 -4.33 -24.15
CA LEU A 358 -30.29 -3.53 -22.96
C LEU A 358 -30.94 -2.19 -23.38
N TYR A 359 -32.14 -1.96 -22.92
CA TYR A 359 -32.86 -0.68 -23.12
C TYR A 359 -32.95 0.08 -21.79
N TYR A 360 -33.16 1.40 -21.89
CA TYR A 360 -33.44 2.23 -20.73
C TYR A 360 -34.94 2.16 -20.38
N ASP A 361 -35.32 1.08 -19.76
CA ASP A 361 -36.63 0.76 -19.23
C ASP A 361 -36.54 0.01 -17.91
N GLN A 362 -37.64 -0.45 -17.34
CA GLN A 362 -37.65 -1.18 -16.09
C GLN A 362 -36.86 -2.49 -16.18
N ASP A 363 -36.94 -3.20 -17.31
CA ASP A 363 -36.24 -4.48 -17.48
C ASP A 363 -34.72 -4.27 -17.56
N GLY A 364 -34.27 -3.20 -18.21
CA GLY A 364 -32.86 -2.81 -18.24
C GLY A 364 -32.32 -2.44 -16.88
N ILE A 365 -33.08 -1.65 -16.12
CA ILE A 365 -32.71 -1.31 -14.72
C ILE A 365 -32.62 -2.57 -13.84
N ASP A 366 -33.58 -3.47 -13.98
CA ASP A 366 -33.61 -4.74 -13.24
C ASP A 366 -32.40 -5.64 -13.59
N ARG A 367 -31.94 -5.62 -14.82
CA ARG A 367 -30.72 -6.33 -15.25
C ARG A 367 -29.48 -5.76 -14.61
N LEU A 368 -29.33 -4.43 -14.60
CA LEU A 368 -28.22 -3.76 -13.94
C LEU A 368 -28.21 -4.06 -12.44
N GLN A 369 -29.39 -4.01 -11.78
CA GLN A 369 -29.52 -4.37 -10.38
C GLN A 369 -29.11 -5.83 -10.10
N LYS A 370 -29.55 -6.77 -10.94
CA LYS A 370 -29.15 -8.19 -10.83
C LYS A 370 -27.64 -8.37 -11.02
N ARG A 371 -27.02 -7.58 -11.91
CA ARG A 371 -25.58 -7.63 -12.12
C ARG A 371 -24.83 -7.19 -10.87
N GLY A 372 -25.16 -6.03 -10.30
CA GLY A 372 -24.56 -5.55 -9.05
C GLY A 372 -24.84 -6.48 -7.87
N LEU A 373 -26.04 -7.08 -7.79
CA LEU A 373 -26.37 -8.10 -6.79
C LEU A 373 -25.41 -9.30 -6.84
N LYS A 374 -25.06 -9.76 -8.04
CA LYS A 374 -24.12 -10.86 -8.25
C LYS A 374 -22.72 -10.48 -7.76
N THR A 375 -22.27 -9.27 -8.03
CA THR A 375 -20.97 -8.75 -7.59
C THR A 375 -20.89 -8.70 -6.05
N LEU A 376 -21.92 -8.15 -5.38
CA LEU A 376 -21.98 -8.11 -3.92
C LEU A 376 -21.99 -9.52 -3.29
N ARG A 377 -22.71 -10.49 -3.89
CA ARG A 377 -22.70 -11.90 -3.46
C ARG A 377 -21.30 -12.50 -3.58
N SER A 378 -20.58 -12.20 -4.65
CA SER A 378 -19.18 -12.63 -4.81
C SER A 378 -18.31 -12.03 -3.69
N GLY A 379 -18.50 -10.76 -3.34
CA GLY A 379 -17.80 -10.12 -2.22
C GLY A 379 -18.02 -10.82 -0.87
N ILE A 380 -19.24 -11.32 -0.60
CA ILE A 380 -19.52 -12.13 0.59
C ILE A 380 -18.72 -13.45 0.55
N SER A 381 -18.77 -14.16 -0.58
CA SER A 381 -18.06 -15.43 -0.76
C SER A 381 -16.54 -15.28 -0.61
N TYR A 382 -16.01 -14.13 -1.01
CA TYR A 382 -14.58 -13.81 -0.94
C TYR A 382 -14.12 -13.26 0.41
N GLY A 383 -15.02 -13.20 1.40
CA GLY A 383 -14.69 -12.75 2.75
C GLY A 383 -14.53 -11.23 2.88
N LEU A 384 -15.06 -10.46 1.94
CA LEU A 384 -14.96 -9.00 1.90
C LEU A 384 -16.17 -8.30 2.54
N ILE A 385 -17.36 -8.88 2.38
CA ILE A 385 -18.64 -8.31 2.80
C ILE A 385 -19.27 -9.18 3.89
N LEU A 386 -19.88 -8.54 4.88
CA LEU A 386 -20.60 -9.19 5.97
C LEU A 386 -22.07 -9.40 5.58
N GLY A 387 -22.71 -10.44 6.18
CA GLY A 387 -24.14 -10.66 6.12
C GLY A 387 -24.62 -11.29 4.82
N GLN A 388 -25.78 -10.84 4.35
CA GLN A 388 -26.44 -11.30 3.12
C GLN A 388 -26.77 -10.14 2.21
N VAL A 389 -27.00 -10.42 0.91
CA VAL A 389 -27.35 -9.39 -0.05
C VAL A 389 -28.87 -9.29 -0.20
N ILE A 390 -29.37 -8.09 -0.06
CA ILE A 390 -30.77 -7.71 -0.22
C ILE A 390 -30.91 -6.80 -1.45
N SER A 391 -31.93 -7.01 -2.26
CA SER A 391 -32.28 -6.09 -3.34
C SER A 391 -33.58 -5.38 -3.02
N THR A 392 -33.62 -4.07 -3.22
CA THR A 392 -34.79 -3.21 -2.98
C THR A 392 -35.10 -2.37 -4.22
N LYS A 393 -36.35 -1.91 -4.28
CA LYS A 393 -36.83 -1.01 -5.34
C LYS A 393 -37.53 0.19 -4.69
N LEU A 394 -36.77 0.92 -3.89
CA LEU A 394 -37.24 2.09 -3.16
C LEU A 394 -36.90 3.35 -3.95
N ASP A 395 -37.74 4.38 -3.80
CA ASP A 395 -37.36 5.72 -4.21
C ASP A 395 -36.14 6.22 -3.41
N GLN A 396 -35.48 7.24 -3.93
CA GLN A 396 -34.21 7.72 -3.36
C GLN A 396 -34.36 8.25 -1.93
N THR A 397 -35.49 8.87 -1.62
CA THR A 397 -35.73 9.45 -0.28
C THR A 397 -35.86 8.36 0.76
N THR A 398 -36.74 7.40 0.52
CA THR A 398 -36.95 6.24 1.40
C THR A 398 -35.68 5.41 1.58
N PHE A 399 -34.91 5.23 0.49
CA PHE A 399 -33.63 4.50 0.58
C PHE A 399 -32.63 5.23 1.48
N ASN A 400 -32.51 6.55 1.35
CA ASN A 400 -31.60 7.36 2.16
C ASN A 400 -32.04 7.43 3.63
N GLU A 401 -33.35 7.48 3.90
CA GLU A 401 -33.88 7.43 5.27
C GLU A 401 -33.48 6.11 5.95
N ASN A 402 -33.75 4.98 5.34
CA ASN A 402 -33.36 3.66 5.86
C ASN A 402 -31.84 3.54 6.06
N PHE A 403 -31.04 4.11 5.16
CA PHE A 403 -29.58 4.13 5.30
C PHE A 403 -29.15 4.94 6.52
N ASN A 404 -29.70 6.14 6.72
CA ASN A 404 -29.39 7.01 7.83
C ASN A 404 -29.84 6.44 9.18
N GLU A 405 -30.94 5.69 9.21
CA GLU A 405 -31.45 4.98 10.39
C GLU A 405 -30.62 3.73 10.73
N GLY A 406 -29.76 3.28 9.81
CA GLY A 406 -28.86 2.14 10.02
C GLY A 406 -29.49 0.78 9.72
N ASP A 407 -30.66 0.72 9.08
CA ASP A 407 -31.39 -0.51 8.75
C ASP A 407 -30.60 -1.49 7.89
N TYR A 408 -29.61 -0.96 7.15
CA TYR A 408 -28.75 -1.78 6.30
C TYR A 408 -27.46 -2.25 6.97
N SER A 409 -27.26 -1.93 8.25
CA SER A 409 -26.08 -2.35 9.00
C SER A 409 -25.95 -3.88 9.05
N GLY A 410 -24.73 -4.39 8.83
CA GLY A 410 -24.46 -5.83 8.82
C GLY A 410 -24.97 -6.57 7.58
N SER A 411 -25.39 -5.85 6.54
CA SER A 411 -25.87 -6.40 5.27
C SER A 411 -25.19 -5.75 4.08
N ALA A 412 -25.46 -6.29 2.89
CA ALA A 412 -25.23 -5.62 1.63
C ALA A 412 -26.57 -5.40 0.94
N VAL A 413 -26.85 -4.18 0.52
CA VAL A 413 -28.11 -3.82 -0.12
C VAL A 413 -27.81 -3.18 -1.48
N ILE A 414 -28.53 -3.58 -2.50
CA ILE A 414 -28.55 -2.90 -3.78
C ILE A 414 -29.97 -2.42 -4.07
N ASN A 415 -30.12 -1.12 -4.23
CA ASN A 415 -31.38 -0.47 -4.56
C ASN A 415 -31.37 0.00 -6.00
N ALA A 416 -32.49 -0.18 -6.69
CA ALA A 416 -32.71 0.45 -7.99
C ALA A 416 -34.04 1.22 -7.93
N VAL A 417 -33.98 2.54 -8.07
CA VAL A 417 -35.17 3.38 -8.15
C VAL A 417 -35.96 2.95 -9.36
N PRO A 418 -37.31 2.65 -9.25
CA PRO A 418 -38.13 2.21 -10.38
C PRO A 418 -38.13 3.22 -11.53
N PHE A 419 -38.14 2.72 -12.76
CA PHE A 419 -38.10 3.53 -13.97
C PHE A 419 -39.03 4.71 -13.94
N SER A 420 -40.32 4.46 -13.64
CA SER A 420 -41.35 5.49 -13.62
C SER A 420 -41.13 6.57 -12.55
N SER A 421 -40.66 6.15 -11.38
CA SER A 421 -40.35 7.08 -10.30
C SER A 421 -39.09 7.92 -10.60
N TYR A 422 -38.08 7.32 -11.20
CA TYR A 422 -36.86 8.03 -11.56
C TYR A 422 -37.10 9.05 -12.68
N THR A 423 -37.73 8.63 -13.75
CA THR A 423 -37.96 9.49 -14.94
C THR A 423 -38.94 10.63 -14.67
N SER A 424 -39.93 10.44 -13.78
CA SER A 424 -40.84 11.53 -13.39
C SER A 424 -40.19 12.68 -12.62
N LEU A 425 -39.04 12.39 -11.95
CA LEU A 425 -38.27 13.37 -11.18
C LEU A 425 -37.04 13.87 -11.94
N ASN A 426 -36.62 13.18 -13.01
CA ASN A 426 -35.38 13.42 -13.75
C ASN A 426 -35.59 13.30 -15.25
N GLU A 427 -36.56 14.08 -15.81
CA GLU A 427 -36.92 14.01 -17.24
C GLU A 427 -35.73 14.29 -18.17
N SER A 428 -34.84 15.23 -17.81
CA SER A 428 -33.66 15.55 -18.60
C SER A 428 -32.66 14.37 -18.62
N ALA A 429 -32.43 13.69 -17.48
CA ALA A 429 -31.57 12.55 -17.41
C ALA A 429 -32.04 11.38 -18.30
N TYR A 430 -33.38 11.17 -18.39
CA TYR A 430 -33.94 10.19 -19.32
C TYR A 430 -33.68 10.57 -20.78
N ALA A 431 -33.86 11.84 -21.11
CA ALA A 431 -33.63 12.34 -22.48
C ALA A 431 -32.12 12.19 -22.87
N ASP A 432 -31.23 12.33 -21.93
CA ASP A 432 -29.81 12.18 -22.14
C ASP A 432 -29.30 10.72 -22.00
N GLY A 433 -30.20 9.79 -21.65
CA GLY A 433 -29.87 8.37 -21.47
C GLY A 433 -29.12 8.06 -20.17
N GLU A 434 -29.23 8.91 -19.15
CA GLU A 434 -28.58 8.79 -17.88
C GLU A 434 -29.48 8.20 -16.79
N TYR A 435 -28.98 7.21 -16.05
CA TYR A 435 -29.65 6.63 -14.89
C TYR A 435 -28.80 6.67 -13.65
N GLY A 436 -29.14 7.52 -12.69
CA GLY A 436 -28.48 7.69 -11.39
C GLY A 436 -29.21 7.01 -10.21
N GLY A 437 -30.20 6.17 -10.48
CA GLY A 437 -31.05 5.56 -9.45
C GLY A 437 -30.52 4.23 -8.86
N LEU A 438 -29.33 3.78 -9.26
CA LEU A 438 -28.72 2.55 -8.74
C LEU A 438 -27.80 2.88 -7.55
N ASN A 439 -28.15 2.35 -6.38
CA ASN A 439 -27.41 2.58 -5.14
C ASN A 439 -27.01 1.27 -4.50
N ALA A 440 -25.80 1.21 -3.90
CA ALA A 440 -25.33 0.05 -3.16
C ALA A 440 -24.78 0.46 -1.81
N VAL A 441 -25.12 -0.32 -0.78
CA VAL A 441 -24.57 -0.21 0.57
C VAL A 441 -23.97 -1.56 0.95
N MET A 442 -22.84 -1.57 1.62
CA MET A 442 -22.26 -2.81 2.12
C MET A 442 -21.53 -2.58 3.44
N THR A 443 -21.49 -3.62 4.27
CA THR A 443 -20.72 -3.65 5.50
C THR A 443 -19.46 -4.50 5.27
N PRO A 444 -18.25 -3.94 5.34
CA PRO A 444 -17.01 -4.68 5.20
C PRO A 444 -16.82 -5.69 6.35
N LYS A 445 -16.31 -6.87 6.02
CA LYS A 445 -16.01 -7.91 7.00
C LYS A 445 -14.74 -7.57 7.77
N ARG A 446 -14.74 -7.84 9.09
CA ARG A 446 -13.60 -7.60 9.99
C ARG A 446 -13.03 -8.91 10.54
N GLY A 447 -11.73 -8.90 10.89
CA GLY A 447 -11.11 -9.93 11.71
C GLY A 447 -11.26 -9.66 13.20
N PHE A 448 -10.90 -10.64 14.02
CA PHE A 448 -10.76 -10.44 15.47
C PHE A 448 -9.47 -9.67 15.77
N GLU A 449 -9.54 -8.76 16.73
CA GLU A 449 -8.38 -8.01 17.23
C GLU A 449 -8.03 -8.40 18.68
N SER A 450 -9.01 -8.88 19.41
CA SER A 450 -8.85 -9.44 20.76
C SER A 450 -10.04 -10.31 21.11
N ILE A 451 -9.83 -11.26 21.99
CA ILE A 451 -10.88 -12.13 22.55
C ILE A 451 -10.76 -12.06 24.06
N THR A 452 -11.86 -11.72 24.74
CA THR A 452 -11.96 -11.83 26.20
C THR A 452 -12.69 -13.12 26.53
N PHE A 453 -12.01 -14.00 27.24
CA PHE A 453 -12.59 -15.25 27.74
C PHE A 453 -12.79 -15.18 29.24
N ASN A 454 -14.03 -15.31 29.69
CA ASN A 454 -14.36 -15.34 31.12
C ASN A 454 -14.54 -16.79 31.56
N LEU A 455 -13.57 -17.32 32.31
CA LEU A 455 -13.65 -18.63 32.93
C LEU A 455 -14.23 -18.48 34.33
N ASN A 456 -15.47 -18.95 34.53
CA ASN A 456 -16.07 -19.02 35.84
C ASN A 456 -15.88 -20.45 36.41
N VAL A 457 -15.15 -20.55 37.52
CA VAL A 457 -14.91 -21.81 38.18
C VAL A 457 -15.88 -21.90 39.35
N THR A 458 -16.75 -22.93 39.37
CA THR A 458 -17.63 -23.25 40.52
C THR A 458 -16.94 -24.28 41.39
N ASN A 459 -16.91 -24.05 42.71
CA ASN A 459 -16.51 -25.07 43.63
C ASN A 459 -17.63 -26.12 43.72
N PHE A 460 -17.29 -27.39 43.50
CA PHE A 460 -18.21 -28.48 43.81
C PHE A 460 -18.31 -28.57 45.33
N VAL A 461 -19.47 -28.22 45.88
CA VAL A 461 -19.82 -28.46 47.27
C VAL A 461 -20.62 -29.75 47.28
N GLY A 462 -19.95 -30.83 47.65
CA GLY A 462 -20.59 -32.15 47.83
C GLY A 462 -21.47 -32.23 49.05
#